data_a6b156c7275f008f63be89d572303a5a
#
_entry.id   a6b156c7275f008f63be89d572303a5a
#
_cell.length_a   1.000
_cell.length_b   1.000
_cell.length_c   1.000
_cell.angle_alpha   90.00
_cell.angle_beta   90.00
_cell.angle_gamma   90.00
#
_symmetry.space_group_name_H-M   'P 1'
#
loop_
_entity.id
_entity.type
_entity.pdbx_description
1 polymer ?
#
loop_
_entity_poly.entity_id
_entity_poly.type
_entity_poly.pdbx_seq_one_letter_code
_entity_poly.pdbx_strand_id
1 'polypeptide(L)'
;MKNTNHSLFDKYEMIKDLGTGSSGSVTLVRHISMDQERALKKVPKASAFAESALSEARLLKSLEHPSIPRIFDFEEDDAFYYIVEEYIDGETLDSFLLHQQLISPGLFFNICEQLSLSLSIMAYRHMLSRMEITSITMGI
;
A
#
# COMPACT_ATOMS: atom_id res chain seq x y z
N MET A 1 5.40 -1.19 -34.11
CA MET A 1 4.57 -0.69 -33.01
C MET A 1 5.51 -0.18 -31.93
N LYS A 2 5.53 1.12 -31.69
CA LYS A 2 6.37 1.71 -30.62
C LYS A 2 5.71 1.36 -29.29
N ASN A 3 6.33 0.48 -28.49
CA ASN A 3 6.05 0.38 -27.06
C ASN A 3 6.50 1.71 -26.44
N THR A 4 5.59 2.64 -26.29
CA THR A 4 5.76 3.77 -25.40
C THR A 4 5.57 3.25 -23.99
N ASN A 5 6.62 2.67 -23.40
CA ASN A 5 6.73 2.53 -21.96
C ASN A 5 6.76 3.97 -21.41
N HIS A 6 5.60 4.52 -21.12
CA HIS A 6 5.53 5.71 -20.29
C HIS A 6 6.02 5.29 -18.91
N SER A 7 7.19 5.80 -18.54
CA SER A 7 7.73 5.62 -17.19
C SER A 7 6.71 6.18 -16.16
N LEU A 8 6.64 5.57 -14.99
CA LEU A 8 5.85 6.08 -13.86
C LEU A 8 6.10 7.57 -13.63
N PHE A 9 7.34 8.02 -13.79
CA PHE A 9 7.74 9.42 -13.66
C PHE A 9 7.18 10.36 -14.75
N ASP A 10 6.67 9.83 -15.87
CA ASP A 10 5.96 10.62 -16.88
C ASP A 10 4.49 10.85 -16.49
N LYS A 11 3.95 10.02 -15.59
CA LYS A 11 2.56 10.09 -15.11
C LYS A 11 2.40 10.89 -13.83
N TYR A 12 3.46 10.96 -13.01
CA TYR A 12 3.39 11.51 -11.66
C TYR A 12 4.43 12.59 -11.42
N GLU A 13 3.97 13.70 -10.86
CA GLU A 13 4.79 14.79 -10.35
C GLU A 13 5.06 14.60 -8.85
N MET A 14 6.32 14.72 -8.42
CA MET A 14 6.71 14.66 -7.01
C MET A 14 6.33 15.95 -6.30
N ILE A 15 5.62 15.87 -5.16
CA ILE A 15 5.20 17.04 -4.38
C ILE A 15 6.08 17.21 -3.13
N LYS A 16 6.08 16.21 -2.24
CA LYS A 16 6.85 16.25 -0.98
C LYS A 16 7.10 14.86 -0.43
N ASP A 17 8.16 14.71 0.35
CA ASP A 17 8.41 13.49 1.11
C ASP A 17 7.44 13.38 2.28
N LEU A 18 6.84 12.19 2.43
CA LEU A 18 5.95 11.85 3.53
C LEU A 18 6.67 11.09 4.65
N GLY A 19 7.75 10.38 4.30
CA GLY A 19 8.58 9.67 5.27
C GLY A 19 9.55 8.71 4.65
N THR A 20 10.58 8.36 5.42
CA THR A 20 11.59 7.36 5.06
C THR A 20 11.80 6.43 6.24
N GLY A 21 11.83 5.14 5.99
CA GLY A 21 12.01 4.11 6.99
C GLY A 21 12.85 2.93 6.49
N SER A 22 12.93 1.88 7.29
CA SER A 22 13.68 0.66 6.98
C SER A 22 13.18 -0.06 5.73
N SER A 23 11.91 0.08 5.39
CA SER A 23 11.27 -0.55 4.22
C SER A 23 11.34 0.29 2.95
N GLY A 24 11.84 1.53 3.01
CA GLY A 24 11.93 2.44 1.87
C GLY A 24 11.46 3.85 2.19
N SER A 25 11.11 4.61 1.17
CA SER A 25 10.60 5.98 1.28
C SER A 25 9.20 6.10 0.70
N VAL A 26 8.43 7.05 1.21
CA VAL A 26 7.10 7.39 0.71
C VAL A 26 7.06 8.87 0.34
N THR A 27 6.62 9.17 -0.86
CA THR A 27 6.54 10.52 -1.42
C THR A 27 5.10 10.81 -1.84
N LEU A 28 4.59 11.98 -1.51
CA LEU A 28 3.35 12.49 -2.07
C LEU A 28 3.59 12.86 -3.53
N VAL A 29 2.79 12.32 -4.41
CA VAL A 29 2.85 12.58 -5.84
C VAL A 29 1.48 13.01 -6.36
N ARG A 30 1.47 13.72 -7.49
CA ARG A 30 0.25 14.09 -8.22
C ARG A 30 0.22 13.38 -9.56
N HIS A 31 -0.87 12.69 -9.84
CA HIS A 31 -1.13 12.17 -11.17
C HIS A 31 -1.43 13.32 -12.13
N ILE A 32 -0.54 13.58 -13.08
CA ILE A 32 -0.56 14.79 -13.94
C ILE A 32 -1.89 14.94 -14.68
N SER A 33 -2.36 13.88 -15.35
CA SER A 33 -3.58 13.97 -16.18
C SER A 33 -4.89 13.97 -15.39
N MET A 34 -4.90 13.41 -14.16
CA MET A 34 -6.11 13.30 -13.33
C MET A 34 -6.17 14.36 -12.24
N ASP A 35 -5.08 15.10 -12.02
CA ASP A 35 -4.91 16.08 -10.93
C ASP A 35 -5.29 15.48 -9.56
N GLN A 36 -4.81 14.28 -9.29
CA GLN A 36 -5.12 13.55 -8.06
C GLN A 36 -3.85 13.19 -7.30
N GLU A 37 -3.87 13.42 -6.00
CA GLU A 37 -2.79 13.06 -5.10
C GLU A 37 -2.75 11.55 -4.84
N ARG A 38 -1.54 11.02 -4.75
CA ARG A 38 -1.22 9.60 -4.48
C ARG A 38 0.00 9.51 -3.58
N ALA A 39 0.15 8.38 -2.91
CA ALA A 39 1.37 8.04 -2.19
C ALA A 39 2.24 7.11 -3.05
N LEU A 40 3.46 7.50 -3.35
CA LEU A 40 4.44 6.69 -4.05
C LEU A 40 5.40 6.08 -3.05
N LYS A 41 5.30 4.78 -2.84
CA LYS A 41 6.23 3.99 -2.01
C LYS A 41 7.35 3.44 -2.87
N LYS A 42 8.58 3.79 -2.54
CA LYS A 42 9.82 3.32 -3.20
C LYS A 42 10.54 2.35 -2.28
N VAL A 43 10.67 1.09 -2.68
CA VAL A 43 11.24 0.01 -1.88
C VAL A 43 12.51 -0.53 -2.55
N PRO A 44 13.69 -0.46 -1.90
CA PRO A 44 14.91 -1.04 -2.46
C PRO A 44 14.78 -2.56 -2.58
N LYS A 45 15.08 -3.15 -3.75
CA LYS A 45 15.06 -4.61 -3.98
C LYS A 45 16.07 -5.35 -3.12
N ALA A 46 17.15 -4.70 -2.73
CA ALA A 46 18.16 -5.25 -1.82
C ALA A 46 17.73 -5.24 -0.33
N SER A 47 16.59 -4.62 0.00
CA SER A 47 16.09 -4.58 1.37
C SER A 47 15.48 -5.92 1.79
N ALA A 48 15.61 -6.27 3.07
CA ALA A 48 14.98 -7.45 3.65
C ALA A 48 13.43 -7.41 3.56
N PHE A 49 12.86 -6.25 3.29
CA PHE A 49 11.41 -6.03 3.19
C PHE A 49 10.87 -6.06 1.75
N ALA A 50 11.73 -6.22 0.74
CA ALA A 50 11.36 -6.14 -0.66
C ALA A 50 10.27 -7.15 -1.05
N GLU A 51 10.47 -8.43 -0.72
CA GLU A 51 9.51 -9.49 -1.01
C GLU A 51 8.18 -9.33 -0.25
N SER A 52 8.26 -8.86 0.99
CA SER A 52 7.07 -8.56 1.80
C SER A 52 6.26 -7.43 1.19
N ALA A 53 6.92 -6.32 0.78
CA ALA A 53 6.26 -5.19 0.16
C ALA A 53 5.61 -5.55 -1.19
N LEU A 54 6.27 -6.39 -1.98
CA LEU A 54 5.73 -6.88 -3.25
C LEU A 54 4.49 -7.77 -3.03
N SER A 55 4.55 -8.67 -2.04
CA SER A 55 3.44 -9.54 -1.68
C SER A 55 2.24 -8.74 -1.14
N GLU A 56 2.50 -7.74 -0.32
CA GLU A 56 1.50 -6.81 0.20
C GLU A 56 0.82 -6.04 -0.94
N ALA A 57 1.60 -5.45 -1.85
CA ALA A 57 1.06 -4.71 -2.99
C ALA A 57 0.17 -5.59 -3.90
N ARG A 58 0.58 -6.83 -4.16
CA ARG A 58 -0.24 -7.80 -4.92
C ARG A 58 -1.55 -8.14 -4.22
N LEU A 59 -1.50 -8.33 -2.90
CA LEU A 59 -2.69 -8.59 -2.09
C LEU A 59 -3.64 -7.39 -2.12
N LEU A 60 -3.13 -6.19 -1.82
CA LEU A 60 -3.92 -4.95 -1.79
C LEU A 60 -4.53 -4.62 -3.15
N LYS A 61 -3.83 -4.90 -4.26
CA LYS A 61 -4.37 -4.69 -5.62
C LYS A 61 -5.64 -5.49 -5.89
N SER A 62 -5.82 -6.63 -5.22
CA SER A 62 -7.00 -7.49 -5.38
C SER A 62 -8.13 -7.16 -4.40
N LEU A 63 -7.93 -6.18 -3.50
CA LEU A 63 -8.89 -5.79 -2.47
C LEU A 63 -9.59 -4.49 -2.85
N GLU A 64 -10.91 -4.46 -2.67
CA GLU A 64 -11.71 -3.25 -2.74
C GLU A 64 -12.48 -3.12 -1.43
N HIS A 65 -12.00 -2.26 -0.54
CA HIS A 65 -12.64 -2.00 0.74
C HIS A 65 -12.37 -0.56 1.19
N PRO A 66 -13.35 0.17 1.77
CA PRO A 66 -13.19 1.57 2.16
C PRO A 66 -12.10 1.83 3.19
N SER A 67 -11.75 0.83 4.01
CA SER A 67 -10.72 0.94 5.06
C SER A 67 -9.35 0.40 4.61
N ILE A 68 -9.18 0.08 3.34
CA ILE A 68 -7.93 -0.44 2.79
C ILE A 68 -7.50 0.45 1.61
N PRO A 69 -6.28 1.01 1.62
CA PRO A 69 -5.77 1.83 0.53
C PRO A 69 -5.76 1.06 -0.79
N ARG A 70 -6.17 1.70 -1.87
CA ARG A 70 -6.12 1.12 -3.22
C ARG A 70 -4.72 1.23 -3.80
N ILE A 71 -4.30 0.19 -4.53
CA ILE A 71 -3.10 0.25 -5.38
C ILE A 71 -3.52 0.68 -6.79
N PHE A 72 -2.95 1.78 -7.27
CA PHE A 72 -3.23 2.36 -8.58
C PHE A 72 -2.24 1.91 -9.65
N ASP A 73 -0.96 1.88 -9.30
CA ASP A 73 0.11 1.56 -10.26
C ASP A 73 1.25 0.81 -9.56
N PHE A 74 1.99 0.03 -10.33
CA PHE A 74 3.17 -0.69 -9.88
C PHE A 74 4.18 -0.73 -11.01
N GLU A 75 5.38 -0.28 -10.75
CA GLU A 75 6.51 -0.40 -11.67
C GLU A 75 7.76 -0.87 -10.92
N GLU A 76 8.75 -1.32 -11.65
CA GLU A 76 10.05 -1.70 -11.10
C GLU A 76 11.18 -1.35 -12.07
N ASP A 77 12.33 -1.07 -11.51
CA ASP A 77 13.61 -1.02 -12.22
C ASP A 77 14.59 -2.04 -11.63
N ASP A 78 15.86 -1.96 -12.00
CA ASP A 78 16.88 -2.89 -11.51
C ASP A 78 17.09 -2.83 -10.00
N ALA A 79 16.82 -1.69 -9.35
CA ALA A 79 17.15 -1.41 -7.97
C ALA A 79 15.94 -1.30 -7.04
N PHE A 80 14.76 -0.91 -7.57
CA PHE A 80 13.61 -0.55 -6.76
C PHE A 80 12.29 -1.13 -7.28
N TYR A 81 11.36 -1.34 -6.35
CA TYR A 81 9.92 -1.40 -6.61
C TYR A 81 9.30 -0.04 -6.34
N TYR A 82 8.35 0.36 -7.18
CA TYR A 82 7.56 1.58 -7.10
C TYR A 82 6.10 1.22 -7.01
N ILE A 83 5.45 1.53 -5.89
CA ILE A 83 4.05 1.21 -5.62
C ILE A 83 3.31 2.53 -5.46
N VAL A 84 2.32 2.78 -6.32
CA VAL A 84 1.46 3.96 -6.21
C VAL A 84 0.16 3.55 -5.57
N GLU A 85 -0.10 4.12 -4.41
CA GLU A 85 -1.27 3.81 -3.59
C GLU A 85 -2.09 5.05 -3.26
N GLU A 86 -3.28 4.83 -2.75
CA GLU A 86 -4.16 5.88 -2.29
C GLU A 86 -3.46 6.73 -1.22
N TYR A 87 -3.44 8.04 -1.44
CA TYR A 87 -2.99 8.97 -0.41
C TYR A 87 -4.13 9.23 0.56
N ILE A 88 -3.88 8.96 1.82
CA ILE A 88 -4.80 9.24 2.92
C ILE A 88 -4.28 10.46 3.65
N ASP A 89 -5.00 11.58 3.49
CA ASP A 89 -4.70 12.80 4.23
C ASP A 89 -5.19 12.65 5.67
N GLY A 90 -4.28 12.32 6.55
CA GLY A 90 -4.60 12.06 7.94
C GLY A 90 -3.39 11.79 8.81
N GLU A 91 -3.64 11.68 10.08
CA GLU A 91 -2.67 11.35 11.10
C GLU A 91 -2.58 9.82 11.26
N THR A 92 -1.38 9.29 11.46
CA THR A 92 -1.21 7.88 11.80
C THR A 92 -1.79 7.58 13.19
N LEU A 93 -2.24 6.35 13.40
CA LEU A 93 -2.74 5.94 14.72
C LEU A 93 -1.68 6.13 15.82
N ASP A 94 -0.42 5.88 15.51
CA ASP A 94 0.70 6.06 16.44
C ASP A 94 0.85 7.54 16.84
N SER A 95 0.85 8.45 15.86
CA SER A 95 0.89 9.90 16.11
C SER A 95 -0.34 10.36 16.92
N PHE A 96 -1.52 9.90 16.53
CA PHE A 96 -2.76 10.18 17.24
C PHE A 96 -2.71 9.75 18.71
N LEU A 97 -2.22 8.53 19.00
CA LEU A 97 -2.11 8.01 20.36
C LEU A 97 -1.10 8.78 21.21
N LEU A 98 -0.01 9.26 20.61
CA LEU A 98 0.99 10.09 21.29
C LEU A 98 0.43 11.46 21.71
N HIS A 99 -0.48 12.03 20.93
CA HIS A 99 -1.09 13.33 21.24
C HIS A 99 -2.30 13.25 22.19
N GLN A 100 -2.90 12.06 22.35
CA GLN A 100 -4.03 11.85 23.25
C GLN A 100 -3.57 11.46 24.66
N GLN A 101 -3.81 12.31 25.64
CA GLN A 101 -3.51 11.99 27.04
C GLN A 101 -4.45 10.92 27.61
N LEU A 102 -5.69 10.84 27.12
CA LEU A 102 -6.70 9.87 27.52
C LEU A 102 -7.56 9.51 26.31
N ILE A 103 -7.69 8.21 26.04
CA ILE A 103 -8.59 7.70 25.03
C ILE A 103 -9.90 7.27 25.72
N SER A 104 -11.04 7.77 25.24
CA SER A 104 -12.32 7.32 25.76
C SER A 104 -12.54 5.84 25.42
N PRO A 105 -13.21 5.05 26.28
CA PRO A 105 -13.50 3.65 25.99
C PRO A 105 -14.21 3.45 24.66
N GLY A 106 -15.16 4.34 24.30
CA GLY A 106 -15.87 4.28 23.03
C GLY A 106 -14.97 4.44 21.81
N LEU A 107 -14.03 5.39 21.86
CA LEU A 107 -13.06 5.58 20.79
C LEU A 107 -12.09 4.38 20.69
N PHE A 108 -11.65 3.84 21.83
CA PHE A 108 -10.81 2.64 21.84
C PHE A 108 -11.49 1.44 21.18
N PHE A 109 -12.75 1.16 21.55
CA PHE A 109 -13.51 0.08 20.94
C PHE A 109 -13.71 0.28 19.44
N ASN A 110 -14.01 1.51 19.00
CA ASN A 110 -14.17 1.81 17.57
C ASN A 110 -12.87 1.56 16.79
N ILE A 111 -11.72 2.01 17.30
CA ILE A 111 -10.41 1.74 16.68
C ILE A 111 -10.15 0.22 16.60
N CYS A 112 -10.38 -0.52 17.68
CA CYS A 112 -10.19 -1.97 17.69
C CYS A 112 -11.11 -2.69 16.69
N GLU A 113 -12.36 -2.28 16.57
CA GLU A 113 -13.32 -2.84 15.61
C GLU A 113 -12.85 -2.62 14.17
N GLN A 114 -12.44 -1.40 13.82
CA GLN A 114 -11.96 -1.08 12.47
C GLN A 114 -10.67 -1.84 12.13
N LEU A 115 -9.72 -1.93 13.04
CA LEU A 115 -8.48 -2.70 12.85
C LEU A 115 -8.79 -4.20 12.70
N SER A 116 -9.66 -4.76 13.52
CA SER A 116 -10.05 -6.18 13.46
C SER A 116 -10.71 -6.52 12.12
N LEU A 117 -11.58 -5.66 11.63
CA LEU A 117 -12.25 -5.85 10.34
C LEU A 117 -11.25 -5.84 9.19
N SER A 118 -10.36 -4.86 9.14
CA SER A 118 -9.32 -4.74 8.11
C SER A 118 -8.37 -5.94 8.11
N LEU A 119 -7.90 -6.37 9.27
CA LEU A 119 -7.03 -7.54 9.42
C LEU A 119 -7.74 -8.83 9.01
N SER A 120 -9.02 -8.99 9.35
CA SER A 120 -9.81 -10.17 8.97
C SER A 120 -9.98 -10.28 7.45
N ILE A 121 -10.22 -9.16 6.77
CA ILE A 121 -10.34 -9.12 5.30
C ILE A 121 -9.01 -9.49 4.64
N MET A 122 -7.89 -8.93 5.12
CA MET A 122 -6.56 -9.22 4.60
C MET A 122 -6.17 -10.69 4.83
N ALA A 123 -6.43 -11.24 6.01
CA ALA A 123 -6.15 -12.63 6.34
C ALA A 123 -6.98 -13.60 5.49
N TYR A 124 -8.26 -13.33 5.33
CA TYR A 124 -9.15 -14.13 4.50
C TYR A 124 -8.69 -14.17 3.05
N ARG A 125 -8.32 -13.03 2.49
CA ARG A 125 -7.85 -12.92 1.10
C ARG A 125 -6.49 -13.63 0.90
N HIS A 126 -5.59 -13.51 1.87
CA HIS A 126 -4.32 -14.23 1.85
C HIS A 126 -4.53 -15.75 1.89
N MET A 127 -5.49 -16.22 2.67
CA MET A 127 -5.87 -17.63 2.72
C MET A 127 -6.42 -18.10 1.36
N LEU A 128 -7.31 -17.33 0.73
CA LEU A 128 -7.86 -17.68 -0.59
C LEU A 128 -6.78 -17.74 -1.67
N SER A 129 -5.86 -16.78 -1.71
CA SER A 129 -4.76 -16.78 -2.69
C SER A 129 -3.85 -18.00 -2.55
N ARG A 130 -3.63 -18.49 -1.33
CA ARG A 130 -2.89 -19.74 -1.08
C ARG A 130 -3.68 -20.97 -1.54
N MET A 131 -5.00 -21.00 -1.35
CA MET A 131 -5.84 -22.10 -1.82
C MET A 131 -5.89 -22.18 -3.34
N GLU A 132 -5.96 -21.07 -4.05
CA GLU A 132 -5.90 -21.03 -5.51
C GLU A 132 -4.58 -21.58 -6.06
N ILE A 133 -3.44 -21.21 -5.45
CA ILE A 133 -2.12 -21.75 -5.83
C ILE A 133 -2.05 -23.26 -5.59
N THR A 134 -2.61 -23.73 -4.48
CA THR A 134 -2.60 -25.18 -4.16
C THR A 134 -3.48 -25.98 -5.12
N SER A 135 -4.62 -25.45 -5.55
CA SER A 135 -5.50 -26.13 -6.52
C SER A 135 -4.90 -26.18 -7.94
N ILE A 136 -4.12 -25.16 -8.33
CA ILE A 136 -3.40 -25.16 -9.62
C ILE A 136 -2.26 -26.19 -9.60
N THR A 137 -1.62 -26.41 -8.45
CA THR A 137 -0.52 -27.36 -8.32
C THR A 137 -1.00 -28.82 -8.21
N MET A 138 -2.25 -29.07 -7.82
CA MET A 138 -2.85 -30.40 -7.73
C MET A 138 -3.68 -30.80 -8.97
N GLY A 139 -3.74 -29.98 -9.98
CA GLY A 139 -4.51 -30.18 -11.23
C GLY A 139 -3.70 -30.82 -12.36
N ILE A 140 -2.84 -31.85 -12.05
CA ILE A 140 -2.22 -32.74 -13.02
C ILE A 140 -2.60 -34.16 -12.70
#